data_2596ebd521633ba8b9f81564888515ea
#
_entry.id   2596ebd521633ba8b9f81564888515ea
#
_cell.length_a   1.000
_cell.length_b   1.000
_cell.length_c   1.000
_cell.angle_alpha   90.00
_cell.angle_beta   90.00
_cell.angle_gamma   90.00
#
_symmetry.space_group_name_H-M   'P 1'
#
loop_
_entity.id
_entity.type
_entity.pdbx_description
1 polymer ?
#
loop_
_entity_poly.entity_id
_entity_poly.type
_entity_poly.pdbx_seq_one_letter_code
_entity_poly.pdbx_strand_id
1 'polypeptide(L)'
;MLGVVPPFELTAENGEAFQSSQLAGQVWVADFFFTTCNGPCPRMSVQMRQLQESTRNISDVRLVSFTIDPATDTPAVLAAYARRYKADRERWRFLTGPPQDLRRLSYDTFHLAEVGGALEHSSRFALVDRKGRIRAYYDTSSTNAIPQIVEDILKLRKELL
;
A
#
# COMPACT_ATOMS: atom_id res chain seq x y z
N MET A 1 -12.54 6.86 12.06
CA MET A 1 -11.15 6.35 12.11
C MET A 1 -11.16 4.87 12.44
N LEU A 2 -10.46 4.06 11.66
CA LEU A 2 -10.47 2.61 11.77
C LEU A 2 -9.20 2.04 12.42
N GLY A 3 -8.22 2.88 12.69
CA GLY A 3 -6.98 2.52 13.34
C GLY A 3 -5.92 3.57 13.10
N VAL A 4 -4.78 3.42 13.78
CA VAL A 4 -3.63 4.29 13.62
C VAL A 4 -2.44 3.44 13.21
N VAL A 5 -1.72 3.86 12.17
CA VAL A 5 -0.52 3.16 11.71
C VAL A 5 0.62 3.53 12.65
N PRO A 6 1.20 2.55 13.37
CA PRO A 6 2.34 2.85 14.24
C PRO A 6 3.59 3.18 13.42
N PRO A 7 4.58 3.84 14.02
CA PRO A 7 5.87 4.01 13.35
C PRO A 7 6.46 2.66 12.92
N PHE A 8 7.01 2.62 11.71
CA PHE A 8 7.67 1.42 11.21
C PHE A 8 8.89 1.78 10.37
N GLU A 9 9.80 0.83 10.27
CA GLU A 9 10.93 0.89 9.35
C GLU A 9 11.00 -0.44 8.63
N LEU A 10 10.98 -0.39 7.31
CA LEU A 10 11.05 -1.56 6.44
C LEU A 10 12.10 -1.31 5.37
N THR A 11 12.26 -2.25 4.45
CA THR A 11 13.21 -2.14 3.35
C THR A 11 12.46 -1.96 2.04
N ALA A 12 12.81 -0.93 1.30
CA ALA A 12 12.17 -0.63 0.03
C ALA A 12 12.79 -1.44 -1.12
N GLU A 13 12.13 -1.37 -2.28
CA GLU A 13 12.53 -2.08 -3.50
C GLU A 13 13.94 -1.68 -3.99
N ASN A 14 14.44 -0.53 -3.58
CA ASN A 14 15.80 -0.09 -3.91
C ASN A 14 16.86 -0.57 -2.91
N GLY A 15 16.45 -1.38 -1.93
CA GLY A 15 17.34 -1.90 -0.89
C GLY A 15 17.59 -0.95 0.27
N GLU A 16 17.06 0.26 0.22
CA GLU A 16 17.25 1.25 1.28
C GLU A 16 16.17 1.14 2.34
N ALA A 17 16.49 1.60 3.56
CA ALA A 17 15.51 1.68 4.63
C ALA A 17 14.41 2.68 4.27
N PHE A 18 13.18 2.32 4.57
CA PHE A 18 12.02 3.18 4.39
C PHE A 18 11.35 3.35 5.74
N GLN A 19 11.27 4.58 6.22
CA GLN A 19 10.65 4.89 7.50
C GLN A 19 9.26 5.49 7.27
N SER A 20 8.32 5.13 8.14
CA SER A 20 6.95 5.64 8.08
C SER A 20 6.88 7.16 8.16
N SER A 21 7.88 7.81 8.75
CA SER A 21 7.96 9.27 8.81
C SER A 21 8.00 9.91 7.42
N GLN A 22 8.43 9.18 6.39
CA GLN A 22 8.41 9.66 5.01
C GLN A 22 7.00 9.82 4.47
N LEU A 23 6.01 9.23 5.13
CA LEU A 23 4.59 9.34 4.76
C LEU A 23 3.86 10.41 5.58
N ALA A 24 4.51 11.03 6.55
CA ALA A 24 3.89 12.07 7.35
C ALA A 24 3.46 13.26 6.48
N GLY A 25 2.24 13.72 6.67
CA GLY A 25 1.68 14.80 5.86
C GLY A 25 1.19 14.38 4.49
N GLN A 26 1.32 13.09 4.15
CA GLN A 26 0.85 12.53 2.88
C GLN A 26 -0.43 11.76 3.10
N VAL A 27 -1.34 11.79 2.12
CA VAL A 27 -2.45 10.84 2.04
C VAL A 27 -1.94 9.65 1.24
N TRP A 28 -2.15 8.43 1.74
CA TRP A 28 -1.62 7.27 1.04
C TRP A 28 -2.56 6.08 1.05
N VAL A 29 -2.40 5.25 0.03
CA VAL A 29 -3.18 4.02 -0.16
C VAL A 29 -2.24 2.85 0.04
N ALA A 30 -2.68 1.90 0.85
CA ALA A 30 -1.92 0.70 1.17
C ALA A 30 -2.59 -0.54 0.60
N ASP A 31 -1.78 -1.48 0.10
CA ASP A 31 -2.21 -2.83 -0.16
C ASP A 31 -1.17 -3.84 0.31
N PHE A 32 -1.61 -5.08 0.47
CA PHE A 32 -0.77 -6.22 0.83
C PHE A 32 -0.86 -7.25 -0.29
N PHE A 33 0.28 -7.76 -0.71
CA PHE A 33 0.38 -8.61 -1.91
C PHE A 33 1.57 -9.55 -1.79
N PHE A 34 1.75 -10.42 -2.77
CA PHE A 34 3.02 -11.11 -3.00
C PHE A 34 3.19 -11.37 -4.49
N THR A 35 4.46 -11.39 -4.96
CA THR A 35 4.73 -11.35 -6.41
C THR A 35 4.33 -12.62 -7.14
N THR A 36 4.28 -13.76 -6.45
CA THR A 36 3.87 -15.05 -7.03
C THR A 36 2.37 -15.32 -6.94
N CYS A 37 1.58 -14.33 -6.51
CA CYS A 37 0.14 -14.46 -6.37
C CYS A 37 -0.54 -14.66 -7.73
N ASN A 38 -1.38 -15.70 -7.82
CA ASN A 38 -2.19 -15.97 -9.01
C ASN A 38 -3.64 -15.52 -8.84
N GLY A 39 -3.97 -14.94 -7.68
CA GLY A 39 -5.32 -14.48 -7.35
C GLY A 39 -5.52 -13.00 -7.65
N PRO A 40 -5.94 -12.19 -6.65
CA PRO A 40 -6.30 -10.78 -6.89
C PRO A 40 -5.13 -9.84 -7.09
N CYS A 41 -3.89 -10.23 -6.74
CA CYS A 41 -2.76 -9.30 -6.71
C CYS A 41 -2.45 -8.65 -8.05
N PRO A 42 -2.42 -9.37 -9.19
CA PRO A 42 -2.17 -8.69 -10.48
C PRO A 42 -3.23 -7.63 -10.81
N ARG A 43 -4.50 -7.92 -10.51
CA ARG A 43 -5.57 -6.94 -10.69
C ARG A 43 -5.35 -5.73 -9.78
N MET A 44 -5.01 -5.97 -8.51
CA MET A 44 -4.77 -4.91 -7.54
C MET A 44 -3.58 -4.05 -7.95
N SER A 45 -2.52 -4.64 -8.48
CA SER A 45 -1.36 -3.89 -8.94
C SER A 45 -1.69 -3.01 -10.16
N VAL A 46 -2.52 -3.50 -11.08
CA VAL A 46 -3.05 -2.67 -12.17
C VAL A 46 -3.88 -1.51 -11.60
N GLN A 47 -4.71 -1.77 -10.59
CA GLN A 47 -5.52 -0.74 -9.95
C GLN A 47 -4.66 0.30 -9.22
N MET A 48 -3.58 -0.12 -8.55
CA MET A 48 -2.63 0.81 -7.94
C MET A 48 -1.99 1.70 -9.00
N ARG A 49 -1.65 1.14 -10.16
CA ARG A 49 -1.14 1.93 -11.27
C ARG A 49 -2.19 2.94 -11.75
N GLN A 50 -3.45 2.55 -11.84
CA GLN A 50 -4.53 3.47 -12.19
C GLN A 50 -4.64 4.60 -11.17
N LEU A 51 -4.51 4.32 -9.88
CA LEU A 51 -4.48 5.34 -8.84
C LEU A 51 -3.28 6.26 -9.00
N GLN A 52 -2.11 5.71 -9.30
CA GLN A 52 -0.91 6.50 -9.55
C GLN A 52 -1.15 7.51 -10.69
N GLU A 53 -1.72 7.04 -11.80
CA GLU A 53 -2.00 7.90 -12.94
C GLU A 53 -3.07 8.93 -12.64
N SER A 54 -4.13 8.54 -11.93
CA SER A 54 -5.25 9.45 -11.58
C SER A 54 -4.83 10.54 -10.61
N THR A 55 -3.78 10.32 -9.83
CA THR A 55 -3.30 11.28 -8.82
C THR A 55 -1.94 11.89 -9.17
N ARG A 56 -1.47 11.72 -10.40
CA ARG A 56 -0.10 12.15 -10.79
C ARG A 56 0.15 13.65 -10.61
N ASN A 57 -0.90 14.46 -10.68
CA ASN A 57 -0.79 15.91 -10.49
C ASN A 57 -0.99 16.35 -9.04
N ILE A 58 -1.08 15.41 -8.11
CA ILE A 58 -1.28 15.66 -6.70
C ILE A 58 -0.02 15.21 -5.95
N SER A 59 0.77 16.18 -5.48
CA SER A 59 2.12 15.92 -4.96
C SER A 59 2.15 15.22 -3.60
N ASP A 60 1.09 15.33 -2.80
CA ASP A 60 1.04 14.80 -1.44
C ASP A 60 0.24 13.49 -1.32
N VAL A 61 0.23 12.71 -2.39
CA VAL A 61 -0.40 11.38 -2.42
C VAL A 61 0.67 10.33 -2.69
N ARG A 62 0.63 9.24 -1.93
CA ARG A 62 1.57 8.13 -2.06
C ARG A 62 0.83 6.80 -2.12
N LEU A 63 1.48 5.81 -2.70
CA LEU A 63 1.00 4.43 -2.74
C LEU A 63 2.06 3.54 -2.11
N VAL A 64 1.63 2.60 -1.27
CA VAL A 64 2.55 1.71 -0.57
C VAL A 64 2.04 0.27 -0.65
N SER A 65 2.82 -0.60 -1.25
CA SER A 65 2.52 -2.02 -1.37
C SER A 65 3.47 -2.80 -0.47
N PHE A 66 2.89 -3.53 0.50
CA PHE A 66 3.64 -4.35 1.45
C PHE A 66 3.59 -5.81 1.01
N THR A 67 4.73 -6.48 0.94
CA THR A 67 4.70 -7.92 0.69
C THR A 67 4.29 -8.68 1.93
N ILE A 68 3.58 -9.79 1.73
CA ILE A 68 3.27 -10.76 2.78
C ILE A 68 4.12 -12.03 2.66
N ASP A 69 5.06 -12.06 1.69
CA ASP A 69 5.96 -13.19 1.47
C ASP A 69 7.41 -12.70 1.37
N PRO A 70 7.98 -12.20 2.48
CA PRO A 70 9.32 -11.59 2.44
C PRO A 70 10.43 -12.58 2.08
N ALA A 71 10.22 -13.88 2.30
CA ALA A 71 11.22 -14.89 1.93
C ALA A 71 11.45 -14.95 0.41
N THR A 72 10.38 -14.78 -0.36
CA THR A 72 10.43 -14.77 -1.83
C THR A 72 10.66 -13.37 -2.37
N ASP A 73 9.98 -12.38 -1.80
CA ASP A 73 9.95 -11.01 -2.30
C ASP A 73 11.07 -10.18 -1.69
N THR A 74 12.28 -10.44 -2.15
CA THR A 74 13.47 -9.63 -1.82
C THR A 74 13.36 -8.24 -2.47
N PRO A 75 14.18 -7.26 -2.06
CA PRO A 75 14.19 -5.96 -2.74
C PRO A 75 14.37 -6.07 -4.25
N ALA A 76 15.26 -6.93 -4.73
CA ALA A 76 15.48 -7.12 -6.16
C ALA A 76 14.22 -7.63 -6.88
N VAL A 77 13.52 -8.59 -6.26
CA VAL A 77 12.25 -9.12 -6.80
C VAL A 77 11.19 -8.02 -6.82
N LEU A 78 11.09 -7.24 -5.75
CA LEU A 78 10.15 -6.12 -5.68
C LEU A 78 10.47 -5.04 -6.71
N ALA A 79 11.76 -4.76 -6.95
CA ALA A 79 12.16 -3.78 -7.95
C ALA A 79 11.72 -4.22 -9.36
N ALA A 80 11.88 -5.50 -9.69
CA ALA A 80 11.42 -6.04 -10.96
C ALA A 80 9.90 -5.95 -11.11
N TYR A 81 9.18 -6.25 -10.04
CA TYR A 81 7.72 -6.15 -10.00
C TYR A 81 7.27 -4.70 -10.20
N ALA A 82 7.93 -3.76 -9.51
CA ALA A 82 7.64 -2.33 -9.64
C ALA A 82 7.81 -1.85 -11.10
N ARG A 83 8.88 -2.28 -11.76
CA ARG A 83 9.11 -1.95 -13.17
C ARG A 83 8.02 -2.53 -14.07
N ARG A 84 7.58 -3.74 -13.78
CA ARG A 84 6.51 -4.42 -14.52
C ARG A 84 5.23 -3.59 -14.54
N TYR A 85 4.90 -2.96 -13.42
CA TYR A 85 3.69 -2.14 -13.28
C TYR A 85 3.95 -0.65 -13.47
N LYS A 86 5.16 -0.27 -13.88
CA LYS A 86 5.55 1.12 -14.18
C LYS A 86 5.37 2.04 -12.98
N ALA A 87 5.78 1.58 -11.81
CA ALA A 87 5.68 2.36 -10.58
C ALA A 87 6.69 3.52 -10.61
N ASP A 88 6.21 4.71 -10.22
CA ASP A 88 7.06 5.87 -9.99
C ASP A 88 7.76 5.68 -8.64
N ARG A 89 9.09 5.71 -8.64
CA ARG A 89 9.91 5.44 -7.46
C ARG A 89 9.64 6.37 -6.29
N GLU A 90 9.18 7.57 -6.53
CA GLU A 90 8.91 8.54 -5.47
C GLU A 90 7.51 8.41 -4.92
N ARG A 91 6.58 7.91 -5.71
CA ARG A 91 5.17 7.94 -5.36
C ARG A 91 4.58 6.59 -5.01
N TRP A 92 5.15 5.50 -5.50
CA TRP A 92 4.65 4.15 -5.25
C TRP A 92 5.83 3.28 -4.82
N ARG A 93 5.84 2.93 -3.54
CA ARG A 93 6.93 2.16 -2.93
C ARG A 93 6.46 0.75 -2.62
N PHE A 94 7.40 -0.17 -2.73
CA PHE A 94 7.18 -1.59 -2.43
C PHE A 94 8.09 -1.95 -1.28
N LEU A 95 7.52 -2.49 -0.20
CA LEU A 95 8.23 -2.68 1.06
C LEU A 95 8.26 -4.13 1.47
N THR A 96 9.41 -4.56 1.99
CA THR A 96 9.63 -5.86 2.60
C THR A 96 10.36 -5.67 3.93
N GLY A 97 10.50 -6.74 4.69
CA GLY A 97 11.21 -6.68 5.98
C GLY A 97 11.01 -7.94 6.79
N PRO A 98 11.30 -7.90 8.09
CA PRO A 98 11.11 -9.06 8.95
C PRO A 98 9.65 -9.53 8.93
N PRO A 99 9.40 -10.86 8.87
CA PRO A 99 8.05 -11.37 8.81
C PRO A 99 7.15 -10.89 9.94
N GLN A 100 7.67 -10.78 11.17
CA GLN A 100 6.87 -10.33 12.30
C GLN A 100 6.43 -8.88 12.17
N ASP A 101 7.24 -8.02 11.56
CA ASP A 101 6.89 -6.62 11.35
C ASP A 101 5.80 -6.49 10.29
N LEU A 102 5.92 -7.26 9.20
CA LEU A 102 4.91 -7.29 8.14
C LEU A 102 3.59 -7.86 8.66
N ARG A 103 3.67 -8.91 9.48
CA ARG A 103 2.48 -9.50 10.10
C ARG A 103 1.78 -8.50 11.02
N ARG A 104 2.56 -7.76 11.81
CA ARG A 104 1.99 -6.74 12.70
C ARG A 104 1.21 -5.70 11.90
N LEU A 105 1.76 -5.25 10.78
CA LEU A 105 1.07 -4.30 9.92
C LEU A 105 -0.15 -4.92 9.24
N SER A 106 0.00 -6.10 8.60
CA SER A 106 -1.07 -6.69 7.82
C SER A 106 -2.22 -7.19 8.67
N TYR A 107 -1.93 -7.75 9.84
CA TYR A 107 -2.92 -8.37 10.71
C TYR A 107 -3.39 -7.43 11.81
N ASP A 108 -2.45 -6.92 12.63
CA ASP A 108 -2.83 -6.15 13.83
C ASP A 108 -3.23 -4.72 13.49
N THR A 109 -2.61 -4.10 12.48
CA THR A 109 -2.87 -2.70 12.14
C THR A 109 -3.93 -2.56 11.06
N PHE A 110 -3.69 -3.14 9.89
CA PHE A 110 -4.57 -2.97 8.73
C PHE A 110 -5.67 -4.01 8.64
N HIS A 111 -5.55 -5.15 9.31
CA HIS A 111 -6.53 -6.24 9.28
C HIS A 111 -6.83 -6.72 7.85
N LEU A 112 -5.81 -6.73 6.98
CA LEU A 112 -5.97 -7.09 5.57
C LEU A 112 -5.49 -8.49 5.23
N ALA A 113 -4.33 -8.92 5.78
CA ALA A 113 -3.74 -10.22 5.46
C ALA A 113 -2.83 -10.70 6.58
N GLU A 114 -2.58 -12.01 6.63
CA GLU A 114 -1.53 -12.60 7.45
C GLU A 114 -0.33 -12.94 6.57
N VAL A 115 0.88 -12.74 7.08
CA VAL A 115 2.11 -13.17 6.39
C VAL A 115 2.11 -14.70 6.35
N GLY A 116 2.15 -15.25 5.12
CA GLY A 116 2.10 -16.70 4.91
C GLY A 116 0.73 -17.31 5.06
N GLY A 117 -0.33 -16.51 5.27
CA GLY A 117 -1.70 -16.97 5.43
C GLY A 117 -2.53 -16.92 4.16
N ALA A 118 -3.84 -17.17 4.30
CA ALA A 118 -4.77 -17.11 3.20
C ALA A 118 -4.94 -15.66 2.70
N LEU A 119 -5.13 -15.52 1.38
CA LEU A 119 -5.16 -14.21 0.74
C LEU A 119 -6.55 -13.59 0.61
N GLU A 120 -7.60 -14.24 1.11
CA GLU A 120 -8.96 -13.73 0.98
C GLU A 120 -9.11 -12.32 1.55
N HIS A 121 -8.31 -11.99 2.57
CA HIS A 121 -8.38 -10.71 3.26
C HIS A 121 -7.51 -9.63 2.63
N SER A 122 -6.64 -9.97 1.67
CA SER A 122 -5.73 -9.02 1.03
C SER A 122 -6.33 -8.33 -0.19
N SER A 123 -7.58 -8.62 -0.56
CA SER A 123 -8.24 -8.06 -1.75
C SER A 123 -8.84 -6.68 -1.51
N ARG A 124 -8.41 -5.98 -0.47
CA ARG A 124 -8.87 -4.63 -0.16
C ARG A 124 -7.72 -3.64 -0.13
N PHE A 125 -8.02 -2.39 -0.47
CA PHE A 125 -7.12 -1.27 -0.23
C PHE A 125 -7.51 -0.57 1.06
N ALA A 126 -6.52 0.03 1.72
CA ALA A 126 -6.75 0.90 2.86
C ALA A 126 -6.31 2.32 2.52
N LEU A 127 -7.08 3.30 2.96
CA LEU A 127 -6.76 4.72 2.80
C LEU A 127 -6.32 5.30 4.13
N VAL A 128 -5.14 5.94 4.13
CA VAL A 128 -4.52 6.51 5.33
C VAL A 128 -4.40 8.02 5.16
N ASP A 129 -4.79 8.76 6.18
CA ASP A 129 -4.75 10.23 6.12
C ASP A 129 -3.38 10.80 6.48
N ARG A 130 -3.28 12.13 6.47
CA ARG A 130 -2.02 12.84 6.71
C ARG A 130 -1.45 12.63 8.11
N LYS A 131 -2.26 12.16 9.05
CA LYS A 131 -1.86 11.89 10.44
C LYS A 131 -1.61 10.41 10.71
N GLY A 132 -1.60 9.57 9.66
CA GLY A 132 -1.38 8.14 9.81
C GLY A 132 -2.58 7.37 10.34
N ARG A 133 -3.79 7.90 10.17
CA ARG A 133 -5.03 7.24 10.61
C ARG A 133 -5.67 6.53 9.43
N ILE A 134 -6.08 5.29 9.65
CA ILE A 134 -6.80 4.51 8.64
C ILE A 134 -8.23 5.03 8.59
N ARG A 135 -8.66 5.51 7.42
CA ARG A 135 -9.94 6.17 7.26
C ARG A 135 -10.96 5.34 6.49
N ALA A 136 -10.54 4.45 5.63
CA ALA A 136 -11.46 3.65 4.82
C ALA A 136 -10.78 2.40 4.28
N TYR A 137 -11.62 1.40 3.98
CA TYR A 137 -11.23 0.20 3.23
C TYR A 137 -12.08 0.11 1.97
N TYR A 138 -11.51 -0.46 0.91
CA TYR A 138 -12.18 -0.58 -0.38
C TYR A 138 -12.05 -2.00 -0.91
N ASP A 139 -13.16 -2.59 -1.31
CA ASP A 139 -13.18 -3.89 -1.98
C ASP A 139 -12.71 -3.67 -3.43
N THR A 140 -11.58 -4.26 -3.80
CA THR A 140 -10.99 -4.09 -5.13
C THR A 140 -11.79 -4.78 -6.23
N SER A 141 -12.73 -5.66 -5.90
CA SER A 141 -13.62 -6.27 -6.89
C SER A 141 -14.76 -5.33 -7.31
N SER A 142 -14.99 -4.25 -6.58
CA SER A 142 -16.01 -3.27 -6.91
C SER A 142 -15.54 -2.38 -8.07
N THR A 143 -16.42 -2.16 -9.07
CA THR A 143 -16.12 -1.29 -10.20
C THR A 143 -15.99 0.17 -9.80
N ASN A 144 -16.52 0.55 -8.63
CA ASN A 144 -16.46 1.91 -8.10
C ASN A 144 -15.23 2.18 -7.24
N ALA A 145 -14.38 1.18 -6.99
CA ALA A 145 -13.29 1.31 -6.03
C ALA A 145 -12.36 2.49 -6.38
N ILE A 146 -11.85 2.54 -7.60
CA ILE A 146 -10.87 3.56 -7.98
C ILE A 146 -11.47 4.98 -7.97
N PRO A 147 -12.64 5.24 -8.60
CA PRO A 147 -13.24 6.57 -8.51
C PRO A 147 -13.53 6.99 -7.07
N GLN A 148 -14.00 6.08 -6.23
CA GLN A 148 -14.31 6.37 -4.84
C GLN A 148 -13.05 6.72 -4.05
N ILE A 149 -11.96 5.98 -4.27
CA ILE A 149 -10.69 6.27 -3.60
C ILE A 149 -10.18 7.66 -3.98
N VAL A 150 -10.22 8.00 -5.27
CA VAL A 150 -9.77 9.32 -5.73
C VAL A 150 -10.59 10.43 -5.08
N GLU A 151 -11.91 10.27 -5.05
CA GLU A 151 -12.80 11.25 -4.39
C GLU A 151 -12.45 11.41 -2.91
N ASP A 152 -12.25 10.29 -2.21
CA ASP A 152 -11.93 10.32 -0.78
C ASP A 152 -10.55 10.88 -0.50
N ILE A 153 -9.58 10.64 -1.38
CA ILE A 153 -8.25 11.27 -1.29
C ILE A 153 -8.40 12.79 -1.31
N LEU A 154 -9.18 13.31 -2.24
CA LEU A 154 -9.38 14.76 -2.37
C LEU A 154 -10.05 15.34 -1.12
N LYS A 155 -10.98 14.61 -0.51
CA LYS A 155 -11.62 15.03 0.75
C LYS A 155 -10.61 15.06 1.90
N LEU A 156 -9.77 14.04 2.03
CA LEU A 156 -8.79 13.97 3.12
C LEU A 156 -7.73 15.06 3.00
N ARG A 157 -7.36 15.44 1.78
CA ARG A 157 -6.38 16.51 1.56
C ARG A 157 -6.89 17.87 2.06
N LYS A 158 -8.18 18.04 2.15
CA LYS A 158 -8.79 19.29 2.63
C LYS A 158 -8.87 19.35 4.15
N GLU A 159 -8.67 18.25 4.85
CA GLU A 159 -8.70 18.25 6.32
C GLU A 159 -7.48 18.97 6.88
N LEU A 160 -7.67 19.69 7.98
CA LEU A 160 -6.57 20.35 8.67
C LEU A 160 -5.69 19.33 9.39
N LEU A 161 -4.40 19.60 9.40
CA LEU A 161 -3.43 18.76 10.13
C LEU A 161 -3.49 19.01 11.63
#